data_77121349c735845f30c45a92351fb540
#
_entry.id   77121349c735845f30c45a92351fb540
#
_cell.length_a   1.000
_cell.length_b   1.000
_cell.length_c   1.000
_cell.angle_alpha   90.00
_cell.angle_beta   90.00
_cell.angle_gamma   90.00
#
_symmetry.space_group_name_H-M   'P 1'
#
loop_
_entity.id
_entity.type
_entity.pdbx_description
1 polymer ?
#
loop_
_entity_poly.entity_id
_entity_poly.type
_entity_poly.pdbx_seq_one_letter_code
_entity_poly.pdbx_strand_id
1 'polypeptide(L)'
;VSKTFTLHNQGGAVIPVMEGATLSVKPGECVGLTGASGAGKSTLMRLIYGNYLAASGSIIVGGTDVARAEPREILDLRRGTLGYVSQFLRVVPRVATIDVVAEPLLAVGTPLEQARDKAASLLAQLNIPDHLWQLSPTTFSGGEQQRVNIARGFAYDYPALLLDEPTASLDAKNRATVLGLIEGAKARGAAIIGIFHDEAAREQVCDRFIDVSGFSPKAAA
;
A
#
# COMPACT_ATOMS: atom_id res chain seq x y z
N VAL A 1 -9.23 12.07 -11.73
CA VAL A 1 -8.94 12.96 -10.58
C VAL A 1 -7.79 13.88 -10.89
N SER A 2 -7.76 15.04 -10.25
CA SER A 2 -6.65 16.00 -10.33
C SER A 2 -6.13 16.32 -8.94
N LYS A 3 -4.83 16.67 -8.84
CA LYS A 3 -4.19 17.07 -7.59
C LYS A 3 -3.24 18.24 -7.79
N THR A 4 -3.42 19.22 -6.94
CA THR A 4 -2.57 20.41 -6.83
C THR A 4 -2.19 20.58 -5.36
N PHE A 5 -0.94 20.93 -5.08
CA PHE A 5 -0.49 21.33 -3.75
C PHE A 5 -0.32 22.84 -3.69
N THR A 6 -0.72 23.46 -2.58
CA THR A 6 -0.44 24.86 -2.28
C THR A 6 0.54 24.92 -1.11
N LEU A 7 1.71 25.49 -1.34
CA LEU A 7 2.76 25.64 -0.34
C LEU A 7 2.55 26.93 0.45
N HIS A 8 1.72 26.88 1.49
CA HIS A 8 1.38 28.07 2.31
C HIS A 8 2.62 28.72 2.94
N ASN A 9 3.64 27.92 3.28
CA ASN A 9 4.90 28.41 3.88
C ASN A 9 5.90 28.98 2.86
N GLN A 10 5.58 28.96 1.56
CA GLN A 10 6.43 29.43 0.46
C GLN A 10 5.63 30.38 -0.46
N GLY A 11 5.04 31.40 0.14
CA GLY A 11 4.33 32.44 -0.61
C GLY A 11 3.05 31.97 -1.34
N GLY A 12 2.47 30.81 -0.94
CA GLY A 12 1.28 30.31 -1.60
C GLY A 12 1.56 29.65 -2.96
N ALA A 13 2.80 29.22 -3.24
CA ALA A 13 3.16 28.59 -4.50
C ALA A 13 2.24 27.39 -4.80
N VAL A 14 1.69 27.35 -6.00
CA VAL A 14 0.75 26.32 -6.47
C VAL A 14 1.51 25.34 -7.35
N ILE A 15 1.54 24.08 -6.94
CA ILE A 15 2.22 22.99 -7.66
C ILE A 15 1.18 21.99 -8.14
N PRO A 16 0.78 22.03 -9.41
CA PRO A 16 -0.04 20.98 -10.00
C PRO A 16 0.81 19.72 -10.16
N VAL A 17 0.32 18.58 -9.69
CA VAL A 17 1.04 17.30 -9.73
C VAL A 17 0.37 16.32 -10.67
N MET A 18 -0.95 16.38 -10.79
CA MET A 18 -1.74 15.43 -11.57
C MET A 18 -2.98 16.09 -12.11
N GLU A 19 -3.30 15.84 -13.38
CA GLU A 19 -4.48 16.38 -14.06
C GLU A 19 -5.21 15.26 -14.82
N GLY A 20 -6.52 15.15 -14.56
CA GLY A 20 -7.41 14.26 -15.28
C GLY A 20 -7.08 12.76 -15.16
N ALA A 21 -6.33 12.33 -14.14
CA ALA A 21 -5.98 10.92 -13.98
C ALA A 21 -7.22 10.03 -13.92
N THR A 22 -7.25 9.02 -14.77
CA THR A 22 -8.35 8.04 -14.86
C THR A 22 -7.76 6.64 -14.95
N LEU A 23 -8.19 5.76 -14.08
CA LEU A 23 -7.83 4.35 -14.10
C LEU A 23 -8.95 3.51 -13.46
N SER A 24 -8.96 2.23 -13.76
CA SER A 24 -9.80 1.24 -13.08
C SER A 24 -8.98 -0.02 -12.83
N VAL A 25 -9.28 -0.76 -11.79
CA VAL A 25 -8.67 -2.06 -11.48
C VAL A 25 -9.78 -3.04 -11.18
N LYS A 26 -9.73 -4.21 -11.79
CA LYS A 26 -10.73 -5.26 -11.61
C LYS A 26 -10.35 -6.18 -10.44
N PRO A 27 -11.33 -6.87 -9.82
CA PRO A 27 -11.04 -7.96 -8.90
C PRO A 27 -10.08 -8.98 -9.52
N GLY A 28 -9.05 -9.38 -8.76
CA GLY A 28 -8.00 -10.31 -9.21
C GLY A 28 -6.95 -9.72 -10.14
N GLU A 29 -7.01 -8.42 -10.44
CA GLU A 29 -6.06 -7.72 -11.31
C GLU A 29 -5.00 -6.99 -10.49
N CYS A 30 -3.73 -7.07 -10.91
CA CYS A 30 -2.64 -6.25 -10.41
C CYS A 30 -2.19 -5.25 -11.48
N VAL A 31 -2.28 -3.97 -11.18
CA VAL A 31 -1.86 -2.87 -12.06
C VAL A 31 -0.58 -2.25 -11.54
N GLY A 32 0.48 -2.28 -12.36
CA GLY A 32 1.74 -1.62 -12.08
C GLY A 32 1.72 -0.15 -12.48
N LEU A 33 2.03 0.76 -11.54
CA LEU A 33 2.26 2.16 -11.88
C LEU A 33 3.70 2.38 -12.34
N THR A 34 3.86 2.94 -13.53
CA THR A 34 5.15 3.29 -14.13
C THR A 34 5.31 4.81 -14.28
N GLY A 35 6.47 5.25 -14.69
CA GLY A 35 6.81 6.67 -14.87
C GLY A 35 8.08 7.06 -14.09
N ALA A 36 8.70 8.16 -14.46
CA ALA A 36 9.93 8.68 -13.87
C ALA A 36 9.77 8.95 -12.35
N SER A 37 10.89 9.09 -11.65
CA SER A 37 10.85 9.60 -10.27
C SER A 37 10.20 10.99 -10.26
N GLY A 38 9.31 11.24 -9.29
CA GLY A 38 8.54 12.48 -9.23
C GLY A 38 7.31 12.56 -10.14
N ALA A 39 7.02 11.56 -10.99
CA ALA A 39 5.85 11.58 -11.88
C ALA A 39 4.48 11.51 -11.16
N GLY A 40 4.46 11.40 -9.82
CA GLY A 40 3.21 11.40 -9.05
C GLY A 40 2.69 10.02 -8.65
N LYS A 41 3.43 8.92 -8.86
CA LYS A 41 3.01 7.55 -8.48
C LYS A 41 2.58 7.45 -7.01
N SER A 42 3.44 7.83 -6.08
CA SER A 42 3.12 7.80 -4.64
C SER A 42 2.05 8.84 -4.27
N THR A 43 1.92 9.93 -5.02
CA THR A 43 0.82 10.89 -4.84
C THR A 43 -0.52 10.24 -5.20
N LEU A 44 -0.58 9.52 -6.32
CA LEU A 44 -1.77 8.78 -6.73
C LEU A 44 -2.16 7.72 -5.68
N MET A 45 -1.19 6.94 -5.19
CA MET A 45 -1.42 5.96 -4.10
C MET A 45 -2.00 6.63 -2.85
N ARG A 46 -1.45 7.78 -2.44
CA ARG A 46 -1.92 8.53 -1.26
C ARG A 46 -3.29 9.17 -1.46
N LEU A 47 -3.65 9.55 -2.69
CA LEU A 47 -5.01 9.98 -3.04
C LEU A 47 -6.00 8.83 -2.90
N ILE A 48 -5.68 7.65 -3.46
CA ILE A 48 -6.53 6.44 -3.37
C ILE A 48 -6.69 6.00 -1.92
N TYR A 49 -5.63 6.08 -1.10
CA TYR A 49 -5.68 5.74 0.32
C TYR A 49 -6.37 6.80 1.18
N GLY A 50 -6.73 7.96 0.62
CA GLY A 50 -7.38 9.06 1.34
C GLY A 50 -6.45 9.86 2.25
N ASN A 51 -5.12 9.79 2.06
CA ASN A 51 -4.15 10.62 2.79
C ASN A 51 -4.06 12.04 2.22
N TYR A 52 -4.46 12.23 0.97
CA TYR A 52 -4.54 13.52 0.31
C TYR A 52 -5.96 13.73 -0.24
N LEU A 53 -6.45 14.93 -0.15
CA LEU A 53 -7.69 15.31 -0.81
C LEU A 53 -7.42 15.56 -2.30
N ALA A 54 -8.29 15.06 -3.16
CA ALA A 54 -8.31 15.39 -4.57
C ALA A 54 -8.73 16.86 -4.75
N ALA A 55 -8.16 17.55 -5.74
CA ALA A 55 -8.60 18.89 -6.11
C ALA A 55 -9.90 18.84 -6.93
N SER A 56 -10.09 17.77 -7.71
CA SER A 56 -11.32 17.50 -8.47
C SER A 56 -11.42 16.03 -8.86
N GLY A 57 -12.62 15.59 -9.27
CA GLY A 57 -12.93 14.24 -9.68
C GLY A 57 -13.44 13.36 -8.56
N SER A 58 -13.44 12.04 -8.77
CA SER A 58 -13.89 11.02 -7.83
C SER A 58 -12.93 9.83 -7.78
N ILE A 59 -12.85 9.16 -6.63
CA ILE A 59 -12.03 7.95 -6.41
C ILE A 59 -12.91 6.92 -5.74
N ILE A 60 -13.42 5.96 -6.50
CA ILE A 60 -14.32 4.94 -5.96
C ILE A 60 -13.53 3.70 -5.59
N VAL A 61 -13.57 3.31 -4.30
CA VAL A 61 -12.98 2.09 -3.78
C VAL A 61 -14.04 1.34 -2.97
N GLY A 62 -14.37 0.12 -3.38
CA GLY A 62 -15.39 -0.68 -2.70
C GLY A 62 -16.74 0.01 -2.56
N GLY A 63 -17.13 0.89 -3.50
CA GLY A 63 -18.37 1.67 -3.47
C GLY A 63 -18.26 3.02 -2.73
N THR A 64 -17.16 3.29 -2.03
CA THR A 64 -16.93 4.55 -1.30
C THR A 64 -16.17 5.55 -2.20
N ASP A 65 -16.67 6.78 -2.33
CA ASP A 65 -15.94 7.87 -3.00
C ASP A 65 -14.95 8.53 -2.02
N VAL A 66 -13.71 8.07 -2.04
CA VAL A 66 -12.61 8.55 -1.18
C VAL A 66 -12.39 10.07 -1.29
N ALA A 67 -12.69 10.67 -2.45
CA ALA A 67 -12.50 12.10 -2.65
C ALA A 67 -13.51 12.97 -1.87
N ARG A 68 -14.62 12.38 -1.45
CA ARG A 68 -15.73 13.05 -0.75
C ARG A 68 -16.10 12.43 0.59
N ALA A 69 -15.51 11.27 0.92
CA ALA A 69 -15.82 10.53 2.14
C ALA A 69 -15.42 11.31 3.39
N GLU A 70 -16.24 11.20 4.42
CA GLU A 70 -15.93 11.72 5.74
C GLU A 70 -14.78 10.92 6.39
N PRO A 71 -14.01 11.52 7.33
CA PRO A 71 -12.87 10.84 7.95
C PRO A 71 -13.21 9.45 8.54
N ARG A 72 -14.40 9.27 9.07
CA ARG A 72 -14.86 7.99 9.62
C ARG A 72 -15.05 6.94 8.53
N GLU A 73 -15.60 7.31 7.40
CA GLU A 73 -15.78 6.40 6.24
C GLU A 73 -14.42 5.96 5.69
N ILE A 74 -13.43 6.87 5.68
CA ILE A 74 -12.04 6.52 5.31
C ILE A 74 -11.42 5.52 6.30
N LEU A 75 -11.66 5.68 7.60
CA LEU A 75 -11.17 4.72 8.60
C LEU A 75 -11.84 3.35 8.43
N ASP A 76 -13.14 3.30 8.17
CA ASP A 76 -13.87 2.06 7.95
C ASP A 76 -13.43 1.37 6.63
N LEU A 77 -13.21 2.15 5.57
CA LEU A 77 -12.64 1.66 4.31
C LEU A 77 -11.27 0.99 4.52
N ARG A 78 -10.37 1.64 5.27
CA ARG A 78 -9.02 1.13 5.58
C ARG A 78 -9.04 -0.08 6.50
N ARG A 79 -10.07 -0.21 7.32
CA ARG A 79 -10.21 -1.35 8.25
C ARG A 79 -10.53 -2.65 7.50
N GLY A 80 -11.44 -2.64 6.53
CA GLY A 80 -11.97 -3.86 5.94
C GLY A 80 -11.90 -3.96 4.42
N THR A 81 -11.52 -2.90 3.71
CA THR A 81 -11.60 -2.88 2.24
C THR A 81 -10.27 -2.56 1.58
N LEU A 82 -9.53 -1.57 2.08
CA LEU A 82 -8.33 -1.04 1.43
C LEU A 82 -7.09 -1.20 2.28
N GLY A 83 -6.28 -2.20 2.00
CA GLY A 83 -4.96 -2.39 2.60
C GLY A 83 -3.88 -1.53 1.93
N TYR A 84 -2.82 -1.20 2.68
CA TYR A 84 -1.69 -0.45 2.15
C TYR A 84 -0.35 -0.93 2.75
N VAL A 85 0.49 -1.49 1.91
CA VAL A 85 1.91 -1.71 2.21
C VAL A 85 2.67 -0.47 1.74
N SER A 86 2.97 0.43 2.67
CA SER A 86 3.72 1.66 2.40
C SER A 86 5.22 1.37 2.29
N GLN A 87 5.98 2.28 1.69
CA GLN A 87 7.44 2.14 1.53
C GLN A 87 8.18 1.98 2.87
N PHE A 88 7.67 2.55 3.95
CA PHE A 88 8.28 2.45 5.28
C PHE A 88 7.25 1.98 6.31
N LEU A 89 7.66 1.06 7.18
CA LEU A 89 6.86 0.62 8.33
C LEU A 89 6.59 1.79 9.28
N ARG A 90 5.30 2.02 9.55
CA ARG A 90 4.86 3.00 10.55
C ARG A 90 4.12 2.28 11.66
N VAL A 91 4.68 2.27 12.84
CA VAL A 91 4.14 1.59 14.01
C VAL A 91 4.25 2.45 15.26
N VAL A 92 3.39 2.15 16.23
CA VAL A 92 3.52 2.71 17.58
C VAL A 92 4.74 2.07 18.25
N PRO A 93 5.67 2.85 18.83
CA PRO A 93 6.81 2.30 19.54
C PRO A 93 6.39 1.40 20.71
N ARG A 94 7.22 0.42 21.06
CA ARG A 94 7.03 -0.51 22.18
C ARG A 94 5.85 -1.50 22.01
N VAL A 95 5.29 -1.64 20.81
CA VAL A 95 4.34 -2.71 20.47
C VAL A 95 5.12 -3.89 19.92
N ALA A 96 4.81 -5.11 20.36
CA ALA A 96 5.44 -6.33 19.89
C ALA A 96 5.17 -6.55 18.40
N THR A 97 6.13 -7.07 17.66
CA THR A 97 6.04 -7.32 16.22
C THR A 97 4.84 -8.19 15.87
N ILE A 98 4.58 -9.24 16.66
CA ILE A 98 3.43 -10.13 16.44
C ILE A 98 2.09 -9.37 16.55
N ASP A 99 1.99 -8.43 17.48
CA ASP A 99 0.78 -7.63 17.67
C ASP A 99 0.63 -6.55 16.58
N VAL A 100 1.76 -6.00 16.09
CA VAL A 100 1.76 -5.11 14.91
C VAL A 100 1.21 -5.81 13.68
N VAL A 101 1.59 -7.08 13.46
CA VAL A 101 1.11 -7.87 12.32
C VAL A 101 -0.33 -8.35 12.53
N ALA A 102 -0.74 -8.66 13.76
CA ALA A 102 -2.09 -9.09 14.10
C ALA A 102 -3.13 -7.94 14.06
N GLU A 103 -2.69 -6.68 14.17
CA GLU A 103 -3.57 -5.51 14.31
C GLU A 103 -4.66 -5.42 13.25
N PRO A 104 -4.42 -5.62 11.92
CA PRO A 104 -5.47 -5.56 10.93
C PRO A 104 -6.59 -6.59 11.14
N LEU A 105 -6.25 -7.80 11.61
CA LEU A 105 -7.22 -8.84 11.93
C LEU A 105 -8.04 -8.50 13.18
N LEU A 106 -7.39 -7.96 14.21
CA LEU A 106 -8.07 -7.50 15.42
C LEU A 106 -9.03 -6.35 15.12
N ALA A 107 -8.65 -5.45 14.22
CA ALA A 107 -9.48 -4.32 13.81
C ALA A 107 -10.80 -4.73 13.16
N VAL A 108 -10.84 -5.90 12.51
CA VAL A 108 -12.07 -6.48 11.92
C VAL A 108 -12.78 -7.48 12.85
N GLY A 109 -12.32 -7.63 14.11
CA GLY A 109 -12.98 -8.46 15.12
C GLY A 109 -12.52 -9.92 15.17
N THR A 110 -11.40 -10.28 14.52
CA THR A 110 -10.82 -11.62 14.64
C THR A 110 -10.37 -11.87 16.09
N PRO A 111 -10.65 -13.04 16.70
CA PRO A 111 -10.16 -13.38 18.02
C PRO A 111 -8.63 -13.30 18.13
N LEU A 112 -8.12 -12.84 19.30
CA LEU A 112 -6.70 -12.55 19.51
C LEU A 112 -5.77 -13.72 19.15
N GLU A 113 -6.10 -14.93 19.59
CA GLU A 113 -5.30 -16.11 19.32
C GLU A 113 -5.20 -16.40 17.82
N GLN A 114 -6.32 -16.39 17.12
CA GLN A 114 -6.37 -16.62 15.67
C GLN A 114 -5.59 -15.51 14.90
N ALA A 115 -5.71 -14.25 15.34
CA ALA A 115 -4.97 -13.14 14.74
C ALA A 115 -3.46 -13.30 14.94
N ARG A 116 -3.01 -13.73 16.13
CA ARG A 116 -1.60 -13.99 16.43
C ARG A 116 -1.08 -15.23 15.69
N ASP A 117 -1.85 -16.29 15.56
CA ASP A 117 -1.45 -17.50 14.80
C ASP A 117 -1.22 -17.14 13.31
N LYS A 118 -2.11 -16.35 12.73
CA LYS A 118 -1.94 -15.86 11.36
C LYS A 118 -0.72 -14.95 11.24
N ALA A 119 -0.51 -14.05 12.20
CA ALA A 119 0.66 -13.17 12.25
C ALA A 119 1.96 -13.97 12.36
N ALA A 120 2.03 -14.98 13.25
CA ALA A 120 3.17 -15.87 13.41
C ALA A 120 3.48 -16.62 12.12
N SER A 121 2.46 -17.15 11.45
CA SER A 121 2.63 -17.83 10.15
C SER A 121 3.24 -16.91 9.10
N LEU A 122 2.78 -15.66 8.97
CA LEU A 122 3.32 -14.69 8.02
C LEU A 122 4.74 -14.24 8.38
N LEU A 123 5.02 -14.02 9.65
CA LEU A 123 6.37 -13.67 10.13
C LEU A 123 7.37 -14.80 9.82
N ALA A 124 7.00 -16.05 10.07
CA ALA A 124 7.82 -17.21 9.73
C ALA A 124 8.03 -17.33 8.21
N GLN A 125 6.97 -17.18 7.42
CA GLN A 125 7.04 -17.21 5.94
C GLN A 125 7.98 -16.13 5.39
N LEU A 126 8.01 -14.95 6.02
CA LEU A 126 8.87 -13.82 5.65
C LEU A 126 10.24 -13.86 6.36
N ASN A 127 10.63 -14.99 6.94
CA ASN A 127 11.92 -15.21 7.59
C ASN A 127 12.24 -14.16 8.68
N ILE A 128 11.26 -13.78 9.49
CA ILE A 128 11.47 -13.03 10.72
C ILE A 128 11.67 -14.05 11.85
N PRO A 129 12.84 -14.08 12.52
CA PRO A 129 13.13 -15.01 13.61
C PRO A 129 12.14 -14.87 14.77
N ASP A 130 11.75 -16.00 15.37
CA ASP A 130 10.74 -16.05 16.44
C ASP A 130 11.12 -15.23 17.69
N HIS A 131 12.42 -15.21 18.04
CA HIS A 131 12.93 -14.41 19.16
C HIS A 131 12.73 -12.89 18.98
N LEU A 132 12.46 -12.41 17.74
CA LEU A 132 12.14 -11.02 17.44
C LEU A 132 10.66 -10.69 17.59
N TRP A 133 9.77 -11.67 17.62
CA TRP A 133 8.33 -11.44 17.56
C TRP A 133 7.78 -10.68 18.77
N GLN A 134 8.42 -10.80 19.92
CA GLN A 134 8.05 -10.08 21.14
C GLN A 134 8.73 -8.71 21.27
N LEU A 135 9.63 -8.37 20.36
CA LEU A 135 10.33 -7.09 20.34
C LEU A 135 9.59 -6.08 19.45
N SER A 136 9.81 -4.79 19.70
CA SER A 136 9.28 -3.74 18.84
C SER A 136 10.05 -3.69 17.51
N PRO A 137 9.38 -3.66 16.35
CA PRO A 137 10.07 -3.64 15.06
C PRO A 137 10.82 -2.33 14.78
N THR A 138 10.65 -1.30 15.63
CA THR A 138 11.39 -0.03 15.49
C THR A 138 12.90 -0.17 15.67
N THR A 139 13.36 -1.27 16.28
CA THR A 139 14.78 -1.57 16.51
C THR A 139 15.38 -2.50 15.45
N PHE A 140 14.59 -2.94 14.50
CA PHE A 140 15.01 -3.91 13.48
C PHE A 140 15.78 -3.22 12.34
N SER A 141 16.52 -4.02 11.58
CA SER A 141 17.11 -3.58 10.31
C SER A 141 16.03 -3.16 9.31
N GLY A 142 16.38 -2.30 8.34
CA GLY A 142 15.44 -1.85 7.32
C GLY A 142 14.77 -2.99 6.56
N GLY A 143 15.51 -4.07 6.26
CA GLY A 143 14.94 -5.25 5.59
C GLY A 143 13.98 -6.04 6.47
N GLU A 144 14.23 -6.15 7.78
CA GLU A 144 13.30 -6.78 8.73
C GLU A 144 12.05 -5.93 8.91
N GLN A 145 12.19 -4.61 9.05
CA GLN A 145 11.05 -3.68 9.11
C GLN A 145 10.17 -3.79 7.86
N GLN A 146 10.79 -3.90 6.67
CA GLN A 146 10.06 -4.07 5.42
C GLN A 146 9.28 -5.39 5.40
N ARG A 147 9.88 -6.50 5.85
CA ARG A 147 9.18 -7.79 5.94
C ARG A 147 8.03 -7.78 6.95
N VAL A 148 8.20 -7.09 8.09
CA VAL A 148 7.10 -6.88 9.07
C VAL A 148 5.97 -6.04 8.44
N ASN A 149 6.31 -5.00 7.69
CA ASN A 149 5.35 -4.15 6.98
C ASN A 149 4.51 -4.96 5.98
N ILE A 150 5.17 -5.86 5.23
CA ILE A 150 4.53 -6.77 4.29
C ILE A 150 3.64 -7.76 5.04
N ALA A 151 4.16 -8.42 6.11
CA ALA A 151 3.36 -9.33 6.93
C ALA A 151 2.07 -8.67 7.42
N ARG A 152 2.16 -7.44 7.94
CA ARG A 152 0.99 -6.65 8.37
C ARG A 152 0.02 -6.37 7.23
N GLY A 153 0.52 -5.96 6.06
CA GLY A 153 -0.32 -5.64 4.89
C GLY A 153 -1.05 -6.84 4.30
N PHE A 154 -0.49 -8.05 4.47
CA PHE A 154 -1.10 -9.31 4.01
C PHE A 154 -1.75 -10.13 5.13
N ALA A 155 -1.84 -9.60 6.36
CA ALA A 155 -2.48 -10.31 7.48
C ALA A 155 -3.98 -10.49 7.24
N TYR A 156 -4.66 -9.45 6.77
CA TYR A 156 -6.07 -9.49 6.40
C TYR A 156 -6.22 -9.60 4.87
N ASP A 157 -7.23 -10.33 4.40
CA ASP A 157 -7.51 -10.50 2.98
C ASP A 157 -8.33 -9.32 2.43
N TYR A 158 -7.65 -8.20 2.21
CA TYR A 158 -8.26 -6.99 1.69
C TYR A 158 -8.79 -7.16 0.26
N PRO A 159 -10.03 -6.73 -0.04
CA PRO A 159 -10.54 -6.67 -1.42
C PRO A 159 -9.74 -5.75 -2.35
N ALA A 160 -9.08 -4.73 -1.80
CA ALA A 160 -8.19 -3.85 -2.54
C ALA A 160 -6.87 -3.65 -1.79
N LEU A 161 -5.74 -3.67 -2.51
CA LEU A 161 -4.40 -3.51 -1.94
C LEU A 161 -3.60 -2.45 -2.70
N LEU A 162 -2.92 -1.60 -1.95
CA LEU A 162 -1.90 -0.69 -2.46
C LEU A 162 -0.52 -1.18 -2.01
N LEU A 163 0.41 -1.32 -2.94
CA LEU A 163 1.75 -1.84 -2.68
C LEU A 163 2.80 -0.81 -3.16
N ASP A 164 3.44 -0.10 -2.22
CA ASP A 164 4.45 0.92 -2.52
C ASP A 164 5.85 0.34 -2.29
N GLU A 165 6.49 -0.14 -3.36
CA GLU A 165 7.81 -0.77 -3.39
C GLU A 165 7.94 -2.00 -2.45
N PRO A 166 7.02 -2.99 -2.53
CA PRO A 166 6.99 -4.08 -1.56
C PRO A 166 8.21 -5.01 -1.64
N THR A 167 8.95 -4.99 -2.74
CA THR A 167 10.14 -5.83 -2.95
C THR A 167 11.47 -5.08 -2.74
N ALA A 168 11.43 -3.79 -2.37
CA ALA A 168 12.64 -3.00 -2.14
C ALA A 168 13.47 -3.57 -0.98
N SER A 169 14.79 -3.58 -1.17
CA SER A 169 15.77 -4.03 -0.15
C SER A 169 15.61 -5.49 0.31
N LEU A 170 14.93 -6.33 -0.47
CA LEU A 170 14.77 -7.76 -0.18
C LEU A 170 15.75 -8.61 -1.00
N ASP A 171 16.29 -9.65 -0.36
CA ASP A 171 17.01 -10.70 -1.06
C ASP A 171 16.09 -11.53 -1.98
N ALA A 172 16.66 -12.36 -2.83
CA ALA A 172 15.90 -13.14 -3.82
C ALA A 172 14.85 -14.07 -3.18
N LYS A 173 15.18 -14.69 -2.03
CA LYS A 173 14.28 -15.60 -1.32
C LYS A 173 13.06 -14.85 -0.76
N ASN A 174 13.28 -13.76 -0.06
CA ASN A 174 12.21 -12.95 0.52
C ASN A 174 11.38 -12.28 -0.58
N ARG A 175 12.02 -11.84 -1.67
CA ARG A 175 11.32 -11.31 -2.86
C ARG A 175 10.35 -12.36 -3.43
N ALA A 176 10.81 -13.59 -3.67
CA ALA A 176 9.94 -14.67 -4.18
C ALA A 176 8.74 -14.93 -3.25
N THR A 177 8.96 -14.90 -1.93
CA THR A 177 7.88 -15.02 -0.94
C THR A 177 6.85 -13.89 -1.11
N VAL A 178 7.29 -12.65 -1.24
CA VAL A 178 6.39 -11.49 -1.41
C VAL A 178 5.60 -11.58 -2.72
N LEU A 179 6.24 -11.98 -3.82
CA LEU A 179 5.55 -12.19 -5.09
C LEU A 179 4.49 -13.29 -4.98
N GLY A 180 4.79 -14.37 -4.24
CA GLY A 180 3.81 -15.42 -3.93
C GLY A 180 2.62 -14.91 -3.11
N LEU A 181 2.84 -14.01 -2.14
CA LEU A 181 1.75 -13.37 -1.38
C LEU A 181 0.86 -12.49 -2.28
N ILE A 182 1.46 -11.75 -3.23
CA ILE A 182 0.73 -10.92 -4.19
C ILE A 182 -0.13 -11.80 -5.11
N GLU A 183 0.45 -12.87 -5.68
CA GLU A 183 -0.30 -13.82 -6.52
C GLU A 183 -1.42 -14.50 -5.74
N GLY A 184 -1.18 -14.87 -4.48
CA GLY A 184 -2.22 -15.41 -3.60
C GLY A 184 -3.36 -14.41 -3.35
N ALA A 185 -3.07 -13.13 -3.19
CA ALA A 185 -4.08 -12.08 -3.03
C ALA A 185 -4.89 -11.88 -4.33
N LYS A 186 -4.22 -11.85 -5.50
CA LYS A 186 -4.89 -11.84 -6.82
C LYS A 186 -5.84 -13.02 -6.98
N ALA A 187 -5.37 -14.23 -6.66
CA ALA A 187 -6.17 -15.45 -6.77
C ALA A 187 -7.42 -15.43 -5.88
N ARG A 188 -7.36 -14.72 -4.74
CA ARG A 188 -8.54 -14.48 -3.87
C ARG A 188 -9.44 -13.34 -4.35
N GLY A 189 -9.10 -12.68 -5.46
CA GLY A 189 -9.91 -11.62 -6.07
C GLY A 189 -9.54 -10.20 -5.62
N ALA A 190 -8.41 -10.00 -4.95
CA ALA A 190 -7.98 -8.65 -4.57
C ALA A 190 -7.64 -7.80 -5.81
N ALA A 191 -8.15 -6.56 -5.86
CA ALA A 191 -7.75 -5.56 -6.84
C ALA A 191 -6.48 -4.86 -6.33
N ILE A 192 -5.37 -4.92 -7.08
CA ILE A 192 -4.06 -4.48 -6.59
C ILE A 192 -3.51 -3.35 -7.46
N ILE A 193 -3.00 -2.30 -6.83
CA ILE A 193 -2.18 -1.27 -7.48
C ILE A 193 -0.79 -1.32 -6.84
N GLY A 194 0.26 -1.48 -7.64
CA GLY A 194 1.64 -1.59 -7.16
C GLY A 194 2.61 -0.63 -7.83
N ILE A 195 3.60 -0.16 -7.06
CA ILE A 195 4.80 0.48 -7.54
C ILE A 195 5.95 -0.49 -7.31
N PHE A 196 6.67 -0.85 -8.36
CA PHE A 196 7.80 -1.78 -8.31
C PHE A 196 8.99 -1.16 -9.04
N HIS A 197 10.15 -1.13 -8.39
CA HIS A 197 11.41 -0.73 -9.04
C HIS A 197 12.07 -1.91 -9.77
N ASP A 198 11.90 -3.12 -9.27
CA ASP A 198 12.38 -4.34 -9.89
C ASP A 198 11.47 -4.72 -11.08
N GLU A 199 12.02 -4.66 -12.28
CA GLU A 199 11.28 -4.93 -13.51
C GLU A 199 10.81 -6.37 -13.59
N ALA A 200 11.65 -7.34 -13.22
CA ALA A 200 11.29 -8.75 -13.22
C ALA A 200 10.16 -9.06 -12.23
N ALA A 201 10.20 -8.48 -11.02
CA ALA A 201 9.13 -8.60 -10.06
C ALA A 201 7.82 -7.98 -10.58
N ARG A 202 7.91 -6.81 -11.20
CA ARG A 202 6.77 -6.12 -11.81
C ARG A 202 6.12 -6.92 -12.92
N GLU A 203 6.92 -7.46 -13.84
CA GLU A 203 6.43 -8.29 -14.96
C GLU A 203 5.81 -9.60 -14.49
N GLN A 204 6.30 -10.16 -13.40
CA GLN A 204 5.75 -11.41 -12.86
C GLN A 204 4.33 -11.23 -12.31
N VAL A 205 4.04 -10.14 -11.57
CA VAL A 205 2.77 -10.03 -10.83
C VAL A 205 1.76 -9.07 -11.45
N CYS A 206 2.19 -8.11 -12.29
CA CYS A 206 1.29 -7.13 -12.89
C CYS A 206 0.71 -7.64 -14.19
N ASP A 207 -0.61 -7.52 -14.34
CA ASP A 207 -1.34 -7.89 -15.55
C ASP A 207 -1.28 -6.79 -16.63
N ARG A 208 -1.08 -5.53 -16.21
CA ARG A 208 -0.85 -4.37 -17.09
C ARG A 208 -0.18 -3.22 -16.35
N PHE A 209 0.21 -2.22 -17.10
CA PHE A 209 0.90 -1.03 -16.58
C PHE A 209 0.14 0.24 -16.93
N ILE A 210 0.27 1.24 -16.04
CA ILE A 210 -0.21 2.61 -16.27
C ILE A 210 0.95 3.57 -16.08
N ASP A 211 1.29 4.30 -17.13
CA ASP A 211 2.27 5.38 -17.04
C ASP A 211 1.63 6.63 -16.44
N VAL A 212 2.00 6.94 -15.20
CA VAL A 212 1.51 8.10 -14.45
C VAL A 212 2.00 9.41 -15.06
N SER A 213 3.08 9.40 -15.85
CA SER A 213 3.57 10.60 -16.55
C SER A 213 2.53 11.18 -17.52
N GLY A 214 1.65 10.34 -18.05
CA GLY A 214 0.52 10.77 -18.89
C GLY A 214 -0.51 11.65 -18.17
N PHE A 215 -0.47 11.68 -16.84
CA PHE A 215 -1.34 12.52 -16.01
C PHE A 215 -0.64 13.80 -15.50
N SER A 216 0.63 14.00 -15.87
CA SER A 216 1.34 15.23 -15.51
C SER A 216 0.66 16.44 -16.14
N PRO A 217 0.52 17.55 -15.39
CA PRO A 217 -0.02 18.78 -15.95
C PRO A 217 0.77 19.21 -17.18
N LYS A 218 0.08 19.59 -18.23
CA LYS A 218 0.75 20.17 -19.41
C LYS A 218 1.42 21.46 -18.96
N ALA A 219 2.71 21.63 -19.29
CA ALA A 219 3.39 22.89 -19.07
C ALA A 219 2.54 23.99 -19.72
N ALA A 220 2.21 25.02 -18.93
CA ALA A 220 1.58 26.22 -19.50
C ALA A 220 2.56 26.80 -20.53
N ALA A 221 2.15 26.84 -21.80
CA ALA A 221 2.92 27.42 -22.89
C ALA A 221 3.09 28.93 -22.70
#